data_56938afda3c1f47eaf329d60f96222e6
#
_entry.id   56938afda3c1f47eaf329d60f96222e6
#
_cell.length_a   1.000
_cell.length_b   1.000
_cell.length_c   1.000
_cell.angle_alpha   90.00
_cell.angle_beta   90.00
_cell.angle_gamma   90.00
#
_symmetry.space_group_name_H-M   'P 1'
#
loop_
_entity.id
_entity.type
_entity.pdbx_description
1 polymer ?
#
loop_
_entity_poly.entity_id
_entity_poly.type
_entity_poly.pdbx_seq_one_letter_code
_entity_poly.pdbx_strand_id
1 'polypeptide(L)'
;MSHPYICYILRCDNYTYNGCTNNFKRRIRQHNGEIKGGAKCTSRRGPWEPICIIEGFKDQREALQAEWRIKRVEGRRRARKYCGPSGRIKGLAQILKREQFTSKSERLICDIPLKIYLVEEYLPILENAGTNGNIEIMDMTSRNEI
;
A
#
# COMPACT_ATOMS: atom_id res chain seq x y z
N MET A 1 -1.34 14.14 19.73
CA MET A 1 -0.33 13.55 18.85
C MET A 1 -0.94 13.17 17.52
N SER A 2 -0.26 13.53 16.44
CA SER A 2 -0.72 13.14 15.12
C SER A 2 -0.30 11.70 14.85
N HIS A 3 -1.19 10.94 14.22
CA HIS A 3 -0.86 9.60 13.73
C HIS A 3 -0.30 9.71 12.32
N PRO A 4 0.80 9.01 12.01
CA PRO A 4 1.37 9.08 10.67
C PRO A 4 0.43 8.46 9.64
N TYR A 5 0.49 8.98 8.42
CA TYR A 5 -0.26 8.42 7.30
C TYR A 5 0.46 7.19 6.76
N ILE A 6 -0.31 6.20 6.41
CA ILE A 6 0.17 4.96 5.80
C ILE A 6 -0.57 4.69 4.51
N CYS A 7 0.04 3.91 3.64
CA CYS A 7 -0.64 3.34 2.49
C CYS A 7 -0.95 1.88 2.79
N TYR A 8 -2.05 1.38 2.26
CA TYR A 8 -2.43 -0.01 2.48
C TYR A 8 -3.05 -0.61 1.23
N ILE A 9 -2.95 -1.92 1.11
CA ILE A 9 -3.59 -2.69 0.06
C ILE A 9 -4.43 -3.76 0.74
N LEU A 10 -5.72 -3.78 0.42
CA LEU A 10 -6.67 -4.76 0.91
C LEU A 10 -7.01 -5.75 -0.18
N ARG A 11 -7.42 -6.94 0.21
CA ARG A 11 -7.82 -8.01 -0.70
C ARG A 11 -9.17 -8.59 -0.28
N CYS A 12 -9.99 -8.89 -1.27
CA CYS A 12 -11.19 -9.71 -1.13
C CYS A 12 -11.25 -10.58 -2.38
N ASP A 13 -10.99 -11.88 -2.24
CA ASP A 13 -10.84 -12.81 -3.37
C ASP A 13 -9.76 -12.29 -4.35
N ASN A 14 -10.11 -12.03 -5.60
CA ASN A 14 -9.18 -11.49 -6.60
C ASN A 14 -9.24 -9.97 -6.71
N TYR A 15 -10.04 -9.33 -5.87
CA TYR A 15 -10.18 -7.87 -5.87
C TYR A 15 -9.22 -7.24 -4.89
N THR A 16 -8.74 -6.05 -5.22
CA THR A 16 -7.87 -5.27 -4.35
C THR A 16 -8.40 -3.85 -4.21
N TYR A 17 -8.07 -3.23 -3.09
CA TYR A 17 -8.33 -1.83 -2.85
C TYR A 17 -7.10 -1.19 -2.25
N ASN A 18 -6.68 -0.06 -2.80
CA ASN A 18 -5.55 0.73 -2.28
C ASN A 18 -6.07 1.99 -1.64
N GLY A 19 -5.51 2.33 -0.51
CA GLY A 19 -5.89 3.55 0.18
C GLY A 19 -4.75 4.12 1.01
N CYS A 20 -5.07 5.22 1.66
CA CYS A 20 -4.16 5.96 2.52
C CYS A 20 -4.98 6.42 3.72
N THR A 21 -4.41 6.29 4.92
CA THR A 21 -5.10 6.69 6.14
C THR A 21 -4.11 6.99 7.25
N ASN A 22 -4.52 7.80 8.22
CA ASN A 22 -3.76 7.98 9.45
C ASN A 22 -4.36 7.19 10.61
N ASN A 23 -5.36 6.35 10.35
CA ASN A 23 -5.98 5.48 11.35
C ASN A 23 -6.45 4.19 10.67
N PHE A 24 -5.53 3.25 10.52
CA PHE A 24 -5.82 2.02 9.79
C PHE A 24 -6.86 1.15 10.49
N LYS A 25 -6.78 1.04 11.81
CA LYS A 25 -7.72 0.24 12.59
C LYS A 25 -9.16 0.66 12.35
N ARG A 26 -9.40 1.96 12.30
CA ARG A 26 -10.73 2.50 11.98
C ARG A 26 -11.09 2.28 10.51
N ARG A 27 -10.14 2.50 9.61
CA ARG A 27 -10.40 2.45 8.17
C ARG A 27 -10.77 1.06 7.70
N ILE A 28 -10.11 0.01 8.22
CA ILE A 28 -10.44 -1.36 7.83
C ILE A 28 -11.85 -1.74 8.31
N ARG A 29 -12.27 -1.23 9.47
CA ARG A 29 -13.63 -1.44 9.95
C ARG A 29 -14.66 -0.75 9.07
N GLN A 30 -14.33 0.42 8.55
CA GLN A 30 -15.19 1.12 7.60
C GLN A 30 -15.33 0.34 6.30
N HIS A 31 -14.25 -0.18 5.76
CA HIS A 31 -14.29 -0.99 4.53
C HIS A 31 -15.09 -2.27 4.70
N ASN A 32 -15.03 -2.86 5.89
CA ASN A 32 -15.76 -4.10 6.20
C ASN A 32 -17.20 -3.86 6.65
N GLY A 33 -17.64 -2.60 6.67
CA GLY A 33 -19.02 -2.28 6.99
C GLY A 33 -19.34 -2.34 8.49
N GLU A 34 -18.35 -2.49 9.35
CA GLU A 34 -18.57 -2.53 10.80
C GLU A 34 -18.95 -1.16 11.34
N ILE A 35 -18.48 -0.09 10.70
CA ILE A 35 -18.85 1.29 11.00
C ILE A 35 -19.05 2.04 9.68
N LYS A 36 -19.76 3.17 9.73
CA LYS A 36 -20.04 3.97 8.54
C LYS A 36 -18.79 4.63 7.97
N GLY A 37 -18.80 4.90 6.68
CA GLY A 37 -17.77 5.67 6.01
C GLY A 37 -16.89 4.90 5.05
N GLY A 38 -17.26 3.67 4.72
CA GLY A 38 -16.51 2.86 3.75
C GLY A 38 -16.64 3.40 2.34
N ALA A 39 -15.68 3.08 1.48
CA ALA A 39 -15.72 3.43 0.07
C ALA A 39 -16.80 2.63 -0.66
N LYS A 40 -17.37 3.20 -1.72
CA LYS A 40 -18.40 2.51 -2.50
C LYS A 40 -17.93 1.18 -3.06
N CYS A 41 -16.69 1.15 -3.57
CA CYS A 41 -16.14 -0.07 -4.18
C CYS A 41 -15.89 -1.18 -3.15
N THR A 42 -15.67 -0.85 -1.87
CA THR A 42 -15.46 -1.86 -0.83
C THR A 42 -16.77 -2.32 -0.19
N SER A 43 -17.81 -1.47 -0.21
CA SER A 43 -19.10 -1.80 0.40
C SER A 43 -19.85 -2.95 -0.29
N ARG A 44 -19.52 -3.24 -1.53
CA ARG A 44 -20.16 -4.28 -2.33
C ARG A 44 -19.52 -5.66 -2.16
N ARG A 45 -18.38 -5.72 -1.50
CA ARG A 45 -17.61 -6.94 -1.30
C ARG A 45 -17.11 -6.98 0.13
N GLY A 46 -16.59 -8.10 0.52
CA GLY A 46 -16.00 -8.30 1.83
C GLY A 46 -16.06 -9.74 2.24
N PRO A 47 -15.44 -10.12 3.32
CA PRO A 47 -14.60 -9.23 4.14
C PRO A 47 -13.29 -8.86 3.46
N TRP A 48 -12.79 -7.68 3.76
CA TRP A 48 -11.50 -7.19 3.26
C TRP A 48 -10.43 -7.47 4.30
N GLU A 49 -9.29 -7.97 3.83
CA GLU A 49 -8.15 -8.20 4.71
C GLU A 49 -6.92 -7.49 4.15
N PRO A 50 -6.06 -6.95 5.03
CA PRO A 50 -4.86 -6.27 4.57
C PRO A 50 -3.82 -7.27 4.08
N ILE A 51 -3.24 -6.99 2.92
CA ILE A 51 -2.12 -7.78 2.43
C ILE A 51 -0.82 -6.99 2.44
N CYS A 52 -0.90 -5.65 2.48
CA CYS A 52 0.27 -4.79 2.50
C CYS A 52 -0.02 -3.51 3.26
N ILE A 53 0.92 -3.09 4.11
CA ILE A 53 0.88 -1.79 4.79
C ILE A 53 2.26 -1.16 4.63
N ILE A 54 2.28 0.10 4.19
CA ILE A 54 3.52 0.83 3.96
C ILE A 54 3.57 2.04 4.89
N GLU A 55 4.63 2.12 5.68
CA GLU A 55 4.89 3.20 6.63
C GLU A 55 6.17 3.94 6.28
N GLY A 56 6.35 5.13 6.85
CA GLY A 56 7.58 5.90 6.71
C GLY A 56 7.40 7.25 6.03
N PHE A 57 6.18 7.57 5.61
CA PHE A 57 5.90 8.86 4.97
C PHE A 57 5.97 10.01 5.97
N LYS A 58 6.49 11.15 5.53
CA LYS A 58 6.64 12.31 6.42
C LYS A 58 5.32 13.05 6.66
N ASP A 59 4.37 12.95 5.72
CA ASP A 59 3.08 13.65 5.81
C ASP A 59 2.05 12.99 4.91
N GLN A 60 0.83 13.50 4.94
CA GLN A 60 -0.27 13.01 4.14
C GLN A 60 0.02 13.13 2.64
N ARG A 61 0.63 14.23 2.24
CA ARG A 61 0.90 14.48 0.81
C ARG A 61 1.82 13.42 0.22
N GLU A 62 2.88 13.05 0.95
CA GLU A 62 3.81 12.02 0.50
C GLU A 62 3.11 10.65 0.40
N ALA A 63 2.27 10.32 1.39
CA ALA A 63 1.50 9.08 1.36
C ALA A 63 0.51 9.05 0.18
N LEU A 64 -0.16 10.18 -0.09
CA LEU A 64 -1.09 10.26 -1.22
C LEU A 64 -0.37 10.12 -2.57
N GLN A 65 0.83 10.65 -2.68
CA GLN A 65 1.64 10.50 -3.89
C GLN A 65 2.01 9.02 -4.12
N ALA A 66 2.37 8.32 -3.04
CA ALA A 66 2.64 6.89 -3.12
C ALA A 66 1.38 6.11 -3.51
N GLU A 67 0.24 6.42 -2.89
CA GLU A 67 -1.03 5.79 -3.22
C GLU A 67 -1.38 5.96 -4.70
N TRP A 68 -1.25 7.18 -5.21
CA TRP A 68 -1.52 7.46 -6.61
C TRP A 68 -0.68 6.60 -7.53
N ARG A 69 0.62 6.48 -7.22
CA ARG A 69 1.54 5.70 -8.05
C ARG A 69 1.26 4.20 -7.96
N ILE A 70 0.91 3.71 -6.79
CA ILE A 70 0.55 2.30 -6.62
C ILE A 70 -0.61 1.91 -7.52
N LYS A 71 -1.56 2.81 -7.71
CA LYS A 71 -2.67 2.58 -8.63
C LYS A 71 -2.28 2.69 -10.11
N ARG A 72 -1.18 3.37 -10.42
CA ARG A 72 -0.78 3.72 -11.78
C ARG A 72 0.71 3.49 -12.00
N VAL A 73 1.10 2.22 -11.99
CA VAL A 73 2.52 1.83 -12.00
C VAL A 73 3.28 2.41 -13.19
N GLU A 74 2.69 2.36 -14.38
CA GLU A 74 3.35 2.80 -15.61
C GLU A 74 2.80 4.10 -16.18
N GLY A 75 1.96 4.82 -15.45
CA GLY A 75 1.41 6.08 -15.93
C GLY A 75 -0.01 6.32 -15.47
N ARG A 76 -0.82 6.94 -16.35
CA ARG A 76 -2.17 7.40 -16.00
C ARG A 76 -3.21 6.28 -15.91
N ARG A 77 -2.99 5.15 -16.60
CA ARG A 77 -3.94 4.07 -16.66
C ARG A 77 -3.48 2.87 -15.83
N ARG A 78 -4.46 2.12 -15.33
CA ARG A 78 -4.17 0.86 -14.67
C ARG A 78 -3.72 -0.15 -15.73
N ALA A 79 -2.57 -0.78 -15.52
CA ALA A 79 -2.12 -1.86 -16.38
C ALA A 79 -2.67 -3.18 -15.85
N ARG A 80 -3.27 -3.98 -16.76
CA ARG A 80 -3.88 -5.25 -16.38
C ARG A 80 -2.93 -6.20 -15.65
N LYS A 81 -1.65 -6.23 -16.05
CA LYS A 81 -0.64 -7.09 -15.41
C LYS A 81 -0.37 -6.75 -13.95
N TYR A 82 -0.78 -5.56 -13.50
CA TYR A 82 -0.64 -5.13 -12.12
C TYR A 82 -1.96 -5.11 -11.36
N CYS A 83 -2.96 -5.78 -11.88
CA CYS A 83 -4.25 -5.96 -11.20
C CYS A 83 -4.26 -7.26 -10.40
N GLY A 84 -5.16 -7.35 -9.43
CA GLY A 84 -5.26 -8.48 -8.54
C GLY A 84 -4.20 -8.44 -7.43
N PRO A 85 -4.29 -9.32 -6.42
CA PRO A 85 -3.36 -9.27 -5.28
C PRO A 85 -1.89 -9.41 -5.68
N SER A 86 -1.53 -10.46 -6.39
CA SER A 86 -0.14 -10.66 -6.85
C SER A 86 0.31 -9.54 -7.78
N GLY A 87 -0.57 -9.10 -8.69
CA GLY A 87 -0.26 -8.02 -9.63
C GLY A 87 0.03 -6.71 -8.93
N ARG A 88 -0.73 -6.41 -7.88
CA ARG A 88 -0.49 -5.18 -7.09
C ARG A 88 0.89 -5.19 -6.45
N ILE A 89 1.31 -6.32 -5.89
CA ILE A 89 2.61 -6.42 -5.25
C ILE A 89 3.74 -6.39 -6.30
N LYS A 90 3.54 -7.00 -7.46
CA LYS A 90 4.49 -6.90 -8.57
C LYS A 90 4.63 -5.45 -9.02
N GLY A 91 3.52 -4.72 -9.08
CA GLY A 91 3.53 -3.29 -9.39
C GLY A 91 4.29 -2.50 -8.34
N LEU A 92 4.07 -2.78 -7.07
CA LEU A 92 4.79 -2.13 -5.98
C LEU A 92 6.30 -2.34 -6.14
N ALA A 93 6.73 -3.56 -6.47
CA ALA A 93 8.15 -3.85 -6.71
C ALA A 93 8.74 -2.96 -7.80
N GLN A 94 7.99 -2.69 -8.87
CA GLN A 94 8.44 -1.80 -9.93
C GLN A 94 8.51 -0.34 -9.46
N ILE A 95 7.52 0.10 -8.69
CA ILE A 95 7.46 1.48 -8.17
C ILE A 95 8.66 1.77 -7.28
N LEU A 96 9.06 0.84 -6.44
CA LEU A 96 10.17 1.03 -5.51
C LEU A 96 11.53 1.21 -6.21
N LYS A 97 11.60 0.92 -7.50
CA LYS A 97 12.81 1.14 -8.32
C LYS A 97 12.85 2.54 -8.94
N ARG A 98 11.79 3.33 -8.81
CA ARG A 98 11.73 4.68 -9.35
C ARG A 98 12.52 5.65 -8.48
N GLU A 99 12.89 6.79 -9.06
CA GLU A 99 13.50 7.86 -8.27
C GLU A 99 12.48 8.50 -7.32
N GLN A 100 11.26 8.73 -7.82
CA GLN A 100 10.21 9.42 -7.07
C GLN A 100 8.87 8.72 -7.29
N PHE A 101 7.96 8.89 -6.34
CA PHE A 101 6.59 8.42 -6.52
C PHE A 101 5.90 9.23 -7.64
N THR A 102 6.05 10.56 -7.59
CA THR A 102 5.51 11.46 -8.62
C THR A 102 6.52 12.58 -8.89
N SER A 103 6.33 13.31 -9.99
CA SER A 103 7.19 14.46 -10.34
C SER A 103 7.14 15.56 -9.30
N LYS A 104 6.10 15.58 -8.45
CA LYS A 104 5.90 16.59 -7.42
C LYS A 104 6.41 16.16 -6.05
N SER A 105 7.00 14.97 -5.96
CA SER A 105 7.52 14.46 -4.68
C SER A 105 8.71 15.28 -4.21
N GLU A 106 8.71 15.65 -2.93
CA GLU A 106 9.80 16.41 -2.33
C GLU A 106 11.01 15.53 -2.07
N ARG A 107 10.78 14.26 -1.69
CA ARG A 107 11.87 13.32 -1.41
C ARG A 107 11.98 12.27 -2.51
N LEU A 108 13.20 11.83 -2.75
CA LEU A 108 13.45 10.65 -3.56
C LEU A 108 13.01 9.42 -2.76
N ILE A 109 12.57 8.38 -3.45
CA ILE A 109 12.17 7.14 -2.76
C ILE A 109 13.32 6.58 -1.93
N CYS A 110 14.55 6.68 -2.43
CA CYS A 110 15.73 6.21 -1.68
C CYS A 110 15.99 6.97 -0.38
N ASP A 111 15.39 8.15 -0.21
CA ASP A 111 15.53 8.96 0.99
C ASP A 111 14.38 8.76 1.99
N ILE A 112 13.40 7.93 1.65
CA ILE A 112 12.26 7.64 2.52
C ILE A 112 12.53 6.34 3.27
N PRO A 113 12.53 6.37 4.62
CA PRO A 113 12.74 5.15 5.40
C PRO A 113 11.46 4.30 5.41
N LEU A 114 11.22 3.59 4.33
CA LEU A 114 9.99 2.82 4.16
C LEU A 114 10.03 1.52 4.93
N LYS A 115 8.92 1.21 5.60
CA LYS A 115 8.66 -0.09 6.21
C LYS A 115 7.47 -0.69 5.51
N ILE A 116 7.65 -1.86 4.93
CA ILE A 116 6.60 -2.54 4.20
C ILE A 116 6.26 -3.84 4.90
N TYR A 117 5.02 -3.91 5.39
CA TYR A 117 4.48 -5.12 5.99
C TYR A 117 3.68 -5.86 4.93
N LEU A 118 4.01 -7.10 4.72
CA LEU A 118 3.44 -7.89 3.63
C LEU A 118 3.04 -9.27 4.15
N VAL A 119 1.89 -9.79 3.72
CA VAL A 119 1.52 -11.16 4.10
C VAL A 119 2.51 -12.13 3.45
N GLU A 120 2.79 -13.23 4.17
CA GLU A 120 3.81 -14.21 3.81
C GLU A 120 3.73 -14.67 2.36
N GLU A 121 2.53 -14.89 1.88
CA GLU A 121 2.25 -15.36 0.52
C GLU A 121 2.93 -14.52 -0.55
N TYR A 122 3.05 -13.20 -0.33
CA TYR A 122 3.59 -12.25 -1.32
C TYR A 122 5.01 -11.79 -1.02
N LEU A 123 5.59 -12.17 0.12
CA LEU A 123 6.95 -11.77 0.48
C LEU A 123 7.98 -12.08 -0.62
N PRO A 124 7.96 -13.27 -1.25
CA PRO A 124 8.94 -13.56 -2.30
C PRO A 124 8.95 -12.57 -3.45
N ILE A 125 7.82 -11.97 -3.76
CA ILE A 125 7.73 -11.01 -4.88
C ILE A 125 8.64 -9.80 -4.64
N LEU A 126 8.59 -9.23 -3.42
CA LEU A 126 9.43 -8.08 -3.08
C LEU A 126 10.87 -8.50 -2.80
N GLU A 127 11.07 -9.61 -2.12
CA GLU A 127 12.42 -10.10 -1.81
C GLU A 127 13.22 -10.41 -3.08
N ASN A 128 12.58 -11.07 -4.06
CA ASN A 128 13.22 -11.42 -5.32
C ASN A 128 13.48 -10.21 -6.21
N ALA A 129 12.67 -9.16 -6.08
CA ALA A 129 12.85 -7.94 -6.86
C ALA A 129 14.08 -7.14 -6.42
N GLY A 130 14.51 -7.35 -5.17
CA GLY A 130 15.58 -6.55 -4.58
C GLY A 130 15.09 -5.15 -4.20
N THR A 131 15.52 -4.64 -3.06
CA THR A 131 15.16 -3.31 -2.61
C THR A 131 16.39 -2.58 -2.11
N ASN A 132 16.33 -1.25 -2.11
CA ASN A 132 17.39 -0.41 -1.56
C ASN A 132 17.42 -0.53 -0.04
N GLY A 133 18.57 -0.18 0.57
CA GLY A 133 18.75 -0.31 2.01
C GLY A 133 17.86 0.56 2.88
N ASN A 134 17.17 1.53 2.30
CA ASN A 134 16.20 2.38 3.00
C ASN A 134 14.84 1.68 3.20
N ILE A 135 14.64 0.51 2.62
CA ILE A 135 13.38 -0.21 2.65
C ILE A 135 13.52 -1.46 3.50
N GLU A 136 12.69 -1.56 4.54
CA GLU A 136 12.58 -2.77 5.35
C GLU A 136 11.31 -3.52 4.95
N ILE A 137 11.44 -4.80 4.65
CA ILE A 137 10.31 -5.65 4.32
C ILE A 137 10.09 -6.62 5.47
N MET A 138 8.88 -6.65 6.00
CA MET A 138 8.54 -7.46 7.17
C MET A 138 7.27 -8.25 6.92
N ASP A 139 7.15 -9.37 7.61
CA ASP A 139 5.91 -10.14 7.61
C ASP A 139 4.80 -9.34 8.29
N MET A 140 3.60 -9.39 7.74
CA MET A 140 2.45 -8.67 8.29
C MET A 140 2.19 -9.02 9.75
N THR A 141 2.47 -10.24 10.18
CA THR A 141 2.27 -10.67 11.55
C THR A 141 3.13 -9.93 12.56
N SER A 142 4.21 -9.27 12.10
CA SER A 142 5.06 -8.48 12.98
C SER A 142 4.44 -7.13 13.35
N ARG A 143 3.33 -6.76 12.71
CA ARG A 143 2.64 -5.52 13.00
C ARG A 143 1.51 -5.78 13.99
N ASN A 144 1.61 -5.14 15.15
CA ASN A 144 0.74 -5.46 16.30
C ASN A 144 -0.67 -4.86 16.28
N GLU A 145 -1.01 -4.05 15.32
CA GLU A 145 -2.25 -3.25 15.35
C GLU A 145 -3.34 -3.73 14.38
N ILE A 146 -3.28 -4.95 13.94
CA ILE A 146 -4.26 -5.45 12.97
C ILE A 146 -5.24 -6.40 13.62
#